data_50f63cac9b85b9c2d53459380bc516c6
#
_entry.id   50f63cac9b85b9c2d53459380bc516c6
#
_cell.length_a   1.000
_cell.length_b   1.000
_cell.length_c   1.000
_cell.angle_alpha   90.00
_cell.angle_beta   90.00
_cell.angle_gamma   90.00
#
_symmetry.space_group_name_H-M   'P 1'
#
loop_
_entity.id
_entity.type
_entity.pdbx_description
1 polymer ?
#
loop_
_entity_poly.entity_id
_entity_poly.type
_entity_poly.pdbx_seq_one_letter_code
_entity_poly.pdbx_strand_id
1 'polypeptide(L)'
;MAGGPHTRLANLNNAQDSTLSNILLDNLIYFYDWGLLDRGSFYNIKIPQSGIYGGDRHKLRVADDPNYASGQVWEGYRKNWVWETGVSATTQQPIEISGVFVDGTFRATGNVQEPYYIDYQNGRVVFDSAVDTSKTVQLEFSHKWVDVIPAEGVPFFREIQQGSFRTDEGFQVSNSGGWAQMGETRVQLPAVAVEVNPPKSLEGFQLGGGQWVNNDIIFYVMSENHWECSNLL
;
A
#
# COMPACT_ATOMS: atom_id res chain seq x y z
N MET A 1 -14.13 -5.78 -2.21
CA MET A 1 -13.19 -6.91 -2.38
C MET A 1 -12.56 -6.76 -3.76
N ALA A 2 -11.32 -6.34 -3.83
CA ALA A 2 -10.56 -6.46 -5.07
C ALA A 2 -10.36 -7.95 -5.31
N GLY A 3 -10.97 -8.49 -6.35
CA GLY A 3 -10.72 -9.87 -6.78
C GLY A 3 -9.23 -10.01 -7.07
N GLY A 4 -8.60 -11.08 -6.58
CA GLY A 4 -7.20 -11.35 -6.87
C GLY A 4 -6.94 -11.42 -8.38
N PRO A 5 -5.66 -11.34 -8.80
CA PRO A 5 -5.27 -11.28 -10.21
C PRO A 5 -5.86 -12.38 -11.07
N HIS A 6 -6.16 -13.54 -10.49
CA HIS A 6 -6.75 -14.67 -11.19
C HIS A 6 -8.19 -14.44 -11.69
N THR A 7 -8.97 -13.61 -11.02
CA THR A 7 -10.35 -13.30 -11.43
C THR A 7 -10.40 -12.40 -12.66
N ARG A 8 -9.39 -11.56 -12.85
CA ARG A 8 -9.28 -10.68 -14.02
C ARG A 8 -8.78 -11.44 -15.25
N LEU A 9 -7.88 -12.40 -15.07
CA LEU A 9 -7.38 -13.27 -16.13
C LEU A 9 -8.48 -14.18 -16.71
N ALA A 10 -9.50 -14.52 -15.92
CA ALA A 10 -10.61 -15.34 -16.39
C ALA A 10 -11.48 -14.68 -17.49
N ASN A 11 -11.40 -13.36 -17.64
CA ASN A 11 -12.20 -12.58 -18.61
C ASN A 11 -11.41 -12.17 -19.87
N LEU A 12 -10.26 -12.77 -20.12
CA LEU A 12 -9.42 -12.45 -21.29
C LEU A 12 -10.11 -12.65 -22.64
N ASN A 13 -11.17 -13.47 -22.71
CA ASN A 13 -11.92 -13.72 -23.95
C ASN A 13 -12.65 -12.49 -24.49
N ASN A 14 -12.84 -11.45 -23.67
CA ASN A 14 -13.50 -10.20 -24.03
C ASN A 14 -12.60 -8.98 -23.77
N ALA A 15 -11.28 -9.19 -23.68
CA ALA A 15 -10.34 -8.12 -23.37
C ALA A 15 -10.31 -7.09 -24.51
N GLN A 16 -10.69 -5.87 -24.18
CA GLN A 16 -10.40 -4.68 -25.00
C GLN A 16 -8.99 -4.19 -24.66
N ASP A 17 -8.42 -3.31 -25.48
CA ASP A 17 -7.06 -2.76 -25.30
C ASP A 17 -6.85 -2.16 -23.89
N SER A 18 -7.85 -1.43 -23.39
CA SER A 18 -7.83 -0.87 -22.04
C SER A 18 -7.80 -1.94 -20.94
N THR A 19 -8.47 -3.07 -21.16
CA THR A 19 -8.49 -4.20 -20.22
C THR A 19 -7.12 -4.88 -20.18
N LEU A 20 -6.48 -5.07 -21.33
CA LEU A 20 -5.12 -5.64 -21.40
C LEU A 20 -4.10 -4.74 -20.71
N SER A 21 -4.18 -3.42 -20.91
CA SER A 21 -3.30 -2.46 -20.24
C SER A 21 -3.48 -2.47 -18.72
N ASN A 22 -4.71 -2.57 -18.24
CA ASN A 22 -4.99 -2.67 -16.81
C ASN A 22 -4.50 -3.98 -16.20
N ILE A 23 -4.69 -5.11 -16.90
CA ILE A 23 -4.16 -6.40 -16.46
C ILE A 23 -2.62 -6.38 -16.40
N LEU A 24 -1.98 -5.78 -17.41
CA LEU A 24 -0.53 -5.64 -17.44
C LEU A 24 -0.05 -4.76 -16.28
N LEU A 25 -0.71 -3.63 -16.03
CA LEU A 25 -0.39 -2.73 -14.93
C LEU A 25 -0.49 -3.45 -13.58
N ASP A 26 -1.60 -4.12 -13.30
CA ASP A 26 -1.79 -4.86 -12.05
C ASP A 26 -0.70 -5.94 -11.85
N ASN A 27 -0.40 -6.69 -12.92
CA ASN A 27 0.64 -7.73 -12.85
C ASN A 27 2.03 -7.15 -12.62
N LEU A 28 2.35 -6.01 -13.21
CA LEU A 28 3.62 -5.32 -13.00
C LEU A 28 3.76 -4.82 -11.57
N ILE A 29 2.70 -4.21 -11.03
CA ILE A 29 2.68 -3.75 -9.63
C ILE A 29 2.95 -4.93 -8.70
N TYR A 30 2.23 -6.04 -8.85
CA TYR A 30 2.44 -7.23 -8.04
C TYR A 30 3.85 -7.83 -8.20
N PHE A 31 4.34 -7.88 -9.43
CA PHE A 31 5.67 -8.41 -9.71
C PHE A 31 6.78 -7.60 -9.04
N TYR A 32 6.71 -6.27 -9.14
CA TYR A 32 7.70 -5.39 -8.52
C TYR A 32 7.58 -5.38 -7.00
N ASP A 33 6.38 -5.30 -6.48
CA ASP A 33 6.12 -5.32 -5.05
C ASP A 33 6.65 -6.61 -4.40
N TRP A 34 6.30 -7.77 -4.98
CA TRP A 34 6.82 -9.05 -4.51
C TRP A 34 8.35 -9.18 -4.67
N GLY A 35 8.87 -8.77 -5.80
CA GLY A 35 10.31 -8.82 -6.07
C GLY A 35 11.13 -7.96 -5.11
N LEU A 36 10.59 -6.81 -4.70
CA LEU A 36 11.20 -5.95 -3.69
C LEU A 36 11.15 -6.60 -2.30
N LEU A 37 10.04 -7.21 -1.93
CA LEU A 37 9.91 -7.95 -0.67
C LEU A 37 10.90 -9.12 -0.57
N ASP A 38 11.05 -9.91 -1.63
CA ASP A 38 12.02 -11.01 -1.67
C ASP A 38 13.47 -10.53 -1.55
N ARG A 39 13.76 -9.31 -1.90
CA ARG A 39 15.04 -8.65 -1.69
C ARG A 39 15.20 -8.00 -0.32
N GLY A 40 14.18 -8.09 0.54
CA GLY A 40 14.20 -7.56 1.89
C GLY A 40 13.78 -6.08 1.99
N SER A 41 13.03 -5.57 1.03
CA SER A 41 12.52 -4.20 1.06
C SER A 41 11.34 -4.03 2.03
N PHE A 42 11.59 -4.34 3.31
CA PHE A 42 10.63 -4.16 4.40
C PHE A 42 11.33 -3.87 5.72
N TYR A 43 10.60 -3.32 6.65
CA TYR A 43 11.05 -3.07 8.03
C TYR A 43 10.20 -3.80 9.04
N ASN A 44 10.85 -4.50 9.97
CA ASN A 44 10.23 -5.19 11.09
C ASN A 44 10.15 -4.26 12.29
N ILE A 45 8.94 -4.08 12.81
CA ILE A 45 8.66 -3.31 14.02
C ILE A 45 8.30 -4.28 15.13
N LYS A 46 9.07 -4.27 16.21
CA LYS A 46 8.90 -5.13 17.40
C LYS A 46 8.55 -4.32 18.63
N ILE A 47 8.04 -4.98 19.66
CA ILE A 47 7.72 -4.38 20.95
C ILE A 47 8.75 -4.85 21.99
N PRO A 48 9.44 -3.95 22.70
CA PRO A 48 9.54 -2.51 22.45
C PRO A 48 10.45 -2.21 21.26
N GLN A 49 10.08 -1.23 20.46
CA GLN A 49 10.97 -0.74 19.43
C GLN A 49 12.03 0.15 20.08
N SER A 50 13.26 -0.32 20.11
CA SER A 50 14.41 0.45 20.63
C SER A 50 15.25 1.03 19.48
N GLY A 51 15.84 2.18 19.69
CA GLY A 51 16.80 2.79 18.77
C GLY A 51 16.52 4.27 18.47
N ILE A 52 17.47 4.90 17.77
CA ILE A 52 17.51 6.36 17.50
C ILE A 52 16.26 6.85 16.76
N TYR A 53 15.63 5.98 15.98
CA TYR A 53 14.51 6.35 15.09
C TYR A 53 13.14 5.92 15.57
N GLY A 54 12.97 5.37 16.80
CA GLY A 54 11.66 4.96 16.96
C GLY A 54 11.13 4.28 18.17
N GLY A 55 11.36 4.83 19.31
CA GLY A 55 10.80 4.28 20.53
C GLY A 55 9.30 4.00 20.51
N ASP A 56 8.53 4.61 19.63
CA ASP A 56 7.08 4.52 19.61
C ASP A 56 6.47 4.02 18.28
N ARG A 57 7.28 3.52 17.36
CA ARG A 57 6.78 3.05 16.05
C ARG A 57 5.82 1.86 16.14
N HIS A 58 5.91 1.08 17.19
CA HIS A 58 5.00 -0.04 17.49
C HIS A 58 3.66 0.41 18.08
N LYS A 59 3.55 1.68 18.52
CA LYS A 59 2.31 2.24 19.05
C LYS A 59 1.45 2.77 17.91
N LEU A 60 0.20 2.35 17.91
CA LEU A 60 -0.79 2.86 17.00
C LEU A 60 -1.41 4.14 17.55
N ARG A 61 -1.91 4.98 16.65
CA ARG A 61 -2.62 6.22 16.96
C ARG A 61 -4.07 6.09 16.56
N VAL A 62 -4.96 6.73 17.30
CA VAL A 62 -6.36 6.82 16.93
C VAL A 62 -6.46 7.56 15.59
N ALA A 63 -7.08 6.94 14.61
CA ALA A 63 -7.40 7.59 13.34
C ALA A 63 -8.70 8.38 13.48
N ASP A 64 -8.74 9.57 12.91
CA ASP A 64 -9.95 10.38 12.79
C ASP A 64 -10.62 10.07 11.44
N ASP A 65 -11.29 8.92 11.36
CA ASP A 65 -11.99 8.47 10.17
C ASP A 65 -13.50 8.72 10.34
N PRO A 66 -14.12 9.54 9.48
CA PRO A 66 -15.53 9.92 9.62
C PRO A 66 -16.52 8.75 9.48
N ASN A 67 -16.06 7.61 8.96
CA ASN A 67 -16.89 6.42 8.79
C ASN A 67 -16.94 5.54 10.05
N TYR A 68 -16.14 5.85 11.06
CA TYR A 68 -15.99 5.04 12.28
C TYR A 68 -16.15 5.90 13.52
N ALA A 69 -16.56 5.29 14.61
CA ALA A 69 -16.54 5.95 15.92
C ALA A 69 -15.10 6.15 16.41
N SER A 70 -14.87 7.23 17.14
CA SER A 70 -13.56 7.51 17.74
C SER A 70 -13.08 6.33 18.58
N GLY A 71 -11.86 5.88 18.34
CA GLY A 71 -11.27 4.70 18.99
C GLY A 71 -11.58 3.35 18.33
N GLN A 72 -12.35 3.31 17.24
CA GLN A 72 -12.51 2.10 16.45
C GLN A 72 -11.32 1.84 15.53
N VAL A 73 -10.76 2.88 14.93
CA VAL A 73 -9.64 2.76 13.99
C VAL A 73 -8.36 3.25 14.63
N TRP A 74 -7.35 2.40 14.57
CA TRP A 74 -6.02 2.70 15.06
C TRP A 74 -5.01 2.47 13.95
N GLU A 75 -4.20 3.47 13.63
CA GLU A 75 -3.27 3.44 12.51
C GLU A 75 -1.81 3.48 12.96
N GLY A 76 -0.97 2.78 12.21
CA GLY A 76 0.47 2.83 12.35
C GLY A 76 1.08 4.07 11.71
N TYR A 77 2.34 4.34 12.02
CA TYR A 77 3.09 5.45 11.42
C TYR A 77 3.37 5.23 9.91
N ARG A 78 3.24 4.00 9.41
CA ARG A 78 3.40 3.61 8.01
C ARG A 78 2.20 2.78 7.57
N LYS A 79 1.79 2.97 6.30
CA LYS A 79 0.84 2.13 5.58
C LYS A 79 1.57 0.92 4.97
N ASN A 80 0.86 0.16 4.15
CA ASN A 80 1.39 -0.98 3.40
C ASN A 80 2.14 -1.99 4.29
N TRP A 81 1.41 -2.53 5.26
CA TRP A 81 1.93 -3.62 6.06
C TRP A 81 2.05 -4.89 5.22
N VAL A 82 3.11 -5.64 5.46
CA VAL A 82 3.37 -6.89 4.73
C VAL A 82 2.36 -7.94 5.17
N TRP A 83 1.61 -8.44 4.21
CA TRP A 83 0.65 -9.53 4.39
C TRP A 83 1.01 -10.75 3.54
N GLU A 84 1.96 -10.60 2.63
CA GLU A 84 2.39 -11.63 1.70
C GLU A 84 3.12 -12.75 2.45
N THR A 85 2.62 -13.95 2.28
CA THR A 85 3.26 -15.16 2.80
C THR A 85 4.25 -15.72 1.77
N GLY A 86 5.33 -16.35 2.23
CA GLY A 86 6.31 -16.99 1.35
C GLY A 86 7.39 -16.04 0.81
N VAL A 87 7.51 -14.85 1.38
CA VAL A 87 8.67 -13.97 1.14
C VAL A 87 9.95 -14.69 1.58
N SER A 88 10.92 -14.78 0.69
CA SER A 88 12.15 -15.56 0.90
C SER A 88 13.41 -14.70 1.09
N ALA A 89 13.25 -13.48 1.60
CA ALA A 89 14.38 -12.61 1.90
C ALA A 89 15.44 -13.31 2.76
N THR A 90 16.69 -13.23 2.34
CA THR A 90 17.79 -14.06 2.89
C THR A 90 18.25 -13.62 4.26
N THR A 91 18.01 -12.37 4.64
CA THR A 91 18.58 -11.79 5.88
C THR A 91 17.58 -11.74 7.02
N GLN A 92 16.30 -11.57 6.72
CA GLN A 92 15.26 -11.40 7.72
C GLN A 92 13.90 -11.74 7.10
N GLN A 93 13.01 -12.36 7.87
CA GLN A 93 11.64 -12.61 7.43
C GLN A 93 10.72 -11.48 7.93
N PRO A 94 9.67 -11.13 7.18
CA PRO A 94 8.63 -10.24 7.68
C PRO A 94 7.96 -10.80 8.93
N ILE A 95 7.57 -9.91 9.84
CA ILE A 95 6.77 -10.29 11.01
C ILE A 95 5.32 -10.46 10.55
N GLU A 96 4.79 -11.65 10.74
CA GLU A 96 3.36 -11.92 10.59
C GLU A 96 2.60 -11.38 11.81
N ILE A 97 1.53 -10.64 11.57
CA ILE A 97 0.72 -10.07 12.64
C ILE A 97 -0.07 -11.18 13.33
N SER A 98 0.32 -11.54 14.54
CA SER A 98 -0.34 -12.56 15.35
C SER A 98 -1.45 -12.03 16.25
N GLY A 99 -1.41 -10.73 16.54
CA GLY A 99 -2.38 -10.07 17.41
C GLY A 99 -2.01 -8.64 17.76
N VAL A 100 -2.85 -8.02 18.55
CA VAL A 100 -2.74 -6.62 18.99
C VAL A 100 -2.64 -6.58 20.51
N PHE A 101 -1.82 -5.71 21.05
CA PHE A 101 -1.75 -5.43 22.47
C PHE A 101 -2.58 -4.19 22.80
N VAL A 102 -3.51 -4.33 23.73
CA VAL A 102 -4.28 -3.19 24.25
C VAL A 102 -3.97 -3.08 25.74
N ASP A 103 -3.35 -1.98 26.12
CA ASP A 103 -2.88 -1.75 27.51
C ASP A 103 -2.03 -2.91 28.05
N GLY A 104 -1.14 -3.44 27.20
CA GLY A 104 -0.28 -4.57 27.55
C GLY A 104 -0.97 -5.95 27.52
N THR A 105 -2.28 -6.01 27.30
CA THR A 105 -3.03 -7.26 27.16
C THR A 105 -3.03 -7.71 25.71
N PHE A 106 -2.51 -8.90 25.44
CA PHE A 106 -2.48 -9.48 24.09
C PHE A 106 -3.86 -9.99 23.66
N ARG A 107 -4.26 -9.65 22.46
CA ARG A 107 -5.49 -10.11 21.80
C ARG A 107 -5.10 -10.73 20.46
N ALA A 108 -5.27 -12.04 20.35
CA ALA A 108 -4.92 -12.76 19.12
C ALA A 108 -5.84 -12.36 17.96
N THR A 109 -5.35 -12.49 16.74
CA THR A 109 -6.20 -12.41 15.54
C THR A 109 -7.31 -13.46 15.61
N GLY A 110 -8.54 -13.06 15.25
CA GLY A 110 -9.71 -13.94 15.36
C GLY A 110 -10.32 -14.06 16.76
N ASN A 111 -9.97 -13.16 17.68
CA ASN A 111 -10.60 -13.09 18.99
C ASN A 111 -12.11 -12.81 18.85
N VAL A 112 -12.95 -13.74 19.35
CA VAL A 112 -14.41 -13.67 19.23
C VAL A 112 -15.03 -12.71 20.25
N GLN A 113 -14.35 -12.44 21.36
CA GLN A 113 -14.88 -11.59 22.44
C GLN A 113 -14.69 -10.10 22.14
N GLU A 114 -13.62 -9.75 21.47
CA GLU A 114 -13.30 -8.39 21.06
C GLU A 114 -12.78 -8.44 19.63
N PRO A 115 -13.68 -8.60 18.65
CA PRO A 115 -13.30 -8.80 17.26
C PRO A 115 -12.70 -7.52 16.67
N TYR A 116 -11.71 -7.72 15.81
CA TYR A 116 -11.07 -6.68 15.02
C TYR A 116 -10.54 -7.29 13.73
N TYR A 117 -10.29 -6.45 12.74
CA TYR A 117 -9.58 -6.86 11.55
C TYR A 117 -8.38 -5.95 11.27
N ILE A 118 -7.43 -6.48 10.50
CA ILE A 118 -6.24 -5.77 10.09
C ILE A 118 -6.41 -5.32 8.63
N ASP A 119 -6.34 -4.03 8.43
CA ASP A 119 -6.26 -3.43 7.10
C ASP A 119 -4.78 -3.20 6.76
N TYR A 120 -4.18 -4.19 6.13
CA TYR A 120 -2.76 -4.18 5.80
C TYR A 120 -2.38 -3.04 4.86
N GLN A 121 -3.22 -2.77 3.88
CA GLN A 121 -2.95 -1.75 2.88
C GLN A 121 -2.92 -0.34 3.48
N ASN A 122 -3.85 -0.04 4.36
CA ASN A 122 -3.91 1.25 5.03
C ASN A 122 -3.12 1.29 6.34
N GLY A 123 -2.54 0.16 6.77
CA GLY A 123 -1.75 0.08 7.99
C GLY A 123 -2.58 0.35 9.23
N ARG A 124 -3.75 -0.27 9.34
CA ARG A 124 -4.75 0.01 10.37
C ARG A 124 -5.24 -1.25 11.06
N VAL A 125 -5.62 -1.09 12.32
CA VAL A 125 -6.43 -2.06 13.06
C VAL A 125 -7.80 -1.45 13.27
N VAL A 126 -8.83 -2.16 12.85
CA VAL A 126 -10.22 -1.72 12.98
C VAL A 126 -10.93 -2.64 13.95
N PHE A 127 -11.32 -2.08 15.10
CA PHE A 127 -12.06 -2.80 16.13
C PHE A 127 -13.56 -2.70 15.85
N ASP A 128 -14.29 -3.78 16.07
CA ASP A 128 -15.76 -3.78 15.94
C ASP A 128 -16.42 -2.86 17.00
N SER A 129 -15.81 -2.77 18.17
CA SER A 129 -16.22 -1.86 19.24
C SER A 129 -15.09 -0.88 19.55
N ALA A 130 -15.43 0.38 19.76
CA ALA A 130 -14.44 1.41 20.06
C ALA A 130 -13.62 1.08 21.31
N VAL A 131 -12.31 1.15 21.19
CA VAL A 131 -11.36 1.07 22.30
C VAL A 131 -11.19 2.48 22.87
N ASP A 132 -11.19 2.60 24.20
CA ASP A 132 -10.96 3.88 24.87
C ASP A 132 -9.67 4.52 24.38
N THR A 133 -9.77 5.76 23.90
CA THR A 133 -8.66 6.50 23.30
C THR A 133 -7.52 6.84 24.26
N SER A 134 -7.75 6.70 25.59
CA SER A 134 -6.71 6.83 26.59
C SER A 134 -5.81 5.60 26.69
N LYS A 135 -6.22 4.47 26.12
CA LYS A 135 -5.45 3.21 26.14
C LYS A 135 -4.33 3.23 25.12
N THR A 136 -3.31 2.44 25.41
CA THR A 136 -2.19 2.25 24.48
C THR A 136 -2.46 1.02 23.62
N VAL A 137 -2.55 1.19 22.31
CA VAL A 137 -2.65 0.09 21.36
C VAL A 137 -1.29 -0.10 20.68
N GLN A 138 -0.79 -1.34 20.68
CA GLN A 138 0.54 -1.70 20.18
C GLN A 138 0.44 -2.92 19.28
N LEU A 139 1.35 -2.98 18.29
CA LEU A 139 1.37 -4.04 17.30
C LEU A 139 2.81 -4.35 16.88
N GLU A 140 3.10 -5.64 16.68
CA GLU A 140 4.28 -6.10 15.95
C GLU A 140 3.90 -6.34 14.49
N PHE A 141 4.62 -5.73 13.56
CA PHE A 141 4.31 -5.80 12.14
C PHE A 141 5.53 -5.50 11.27
N SER A 142 5.42 -5.83 10.03
CA SER A 142 6.36 -5.37 9.00
C SER A 142 5.64 -4.44 8.05
N HIS A 143 6.31 -3.38 7.63
CA HIS A 143 5.81 -2.52 6.57
C HIS A 143 6.76 -2.52 5.38
N LYS A 144 6.21 -2.36 4.18
CA LYS A 144 7.00 -2.25 2.96
C LYS A 144 7.85 -0.99 2.99
N TRP A 145 9.09 -1.11 2.54
CA TRP A 145 10.00 0.04 2.44
C TRP A 145 9.65 0.91 1.25
N VAL A 146 9.40 0.29 0.09
CA VAL A 146 9.07 0.95 -1.17
C VAL A 146 7.61 0.70 -1.48
N ASP A 147 6.89 1.77 -1.79
CA ASP A 147 5.50 1.71 -2.24
C ASP A 147 5.46 1.51 -3.76
N VAL A 148 4.79 0.46 -4.24
CA VAL A 148 4.58 0.25 -5.67
C VAL A 148 3.11 0.50 -5.98
N ILE A 149 2.83 1.53 -6.75
CA ILE A 149 1.48 2.05 -6.96
C ILE A 149 1.20 2.32 -8.44
N PRO A 150 -0.07 2.29 -8.87
CA PRO A 150 -0.41 2.81 -10.19
C PRO A 150 -0.20 4.33 -10.25
N ALA A 151 0.31 4.85 -11.34
CA ALA A 151 0.55 6.28 -11.51
C ALA A 151 -0.71 7.13 -11.33
N GLU A 152 -1.88 6.60 -11.71
CA GLU A 152 -3.18 7.25 -11.50
C GLU A 152 -3.51 7.50 -10.02
N GLY A 153 -2.93 6.72 -9.12
CA GLY A 153 -3.07 6.86 -7.67
C GLY A 153 -2.24 8.00 -7.08
N VAL A 154 -1.31 8.57 -7.86
CA VAL A 154 -0.44 9.66 -7.40
C VAL A 154 -1.17 10.99 -7.52
N PRO A 155 -1.35 11.77 -6.45
CA PRO A 155 -2.12 13.00 -6.46
C PRO A 155 -1.70 13.99 -7.54
N PHE A 156 -0.41 14.19 -7.75
CA PHE A 156 0.09 15.14 -8.74
C PHE A 156 -0.18 14.72 -10.19
N PHE A 157 -0.33 13.44 -10.48
CA PHE A 157 -0.73 12.97 -11.80
C PHE A 157 -2.14 13.40 -12.16
N ARG A 158 -3.07 13.33 -11.22
CA ARG A 158 -4.43 13.82 -11.44
C ARG A 158 -4.47 15.31 -11.73
N GLU A 159 -3.65 16.08 -11.06
CA GLU A 159 -3.56 17.52 -11.29
C GLU A 159 -2.95 17.85 -12.64
N ILE A 160 -1.89 17.16 -13.02
CA ILE A 160 -1.27 17.33 -14.33
C ILE A 160 -2.22 16.93 -15.46
N GLN A 161 -2.89 15.79 -15.34
CA GLN A 161 -3.78 15.28 -16.38
C GLN A 161 -5.07 16.10 -16.53
N GLN A 162 -5.61 16.62 -15.45
CA GLN A 162 -6.87 17.36 -15.46
C GLN A 162 -6.68 18.86 -15.69
N GLY A 163 -5.46 19.36 -15.62
CA GLY A 163 -5.16 20.78 -15.79
C GLY A 163 -5.85 21.69 -14.78
N SER A 164 -6.34 21.14 -13.68
CA SER A 164 -7.06 21.87 -12.65
C SER A 164 -6.33 21.79 -11.32
N PHE A 165 -6.04 22.94 -10.76
CA PHE A 165 -5.65 23.05 -9.36
C PHE A 165 -6.86 22.67 -8.49
N ARG A 166 -6.79 21.55 -7.81
CA ARG A 166 -7.77 21.22 -6.80
C ARG A 166 -7.52 22.04 -5.55
N THR A 167 -8.46 22.91 -5.25
CA THR A 167 -8.53 23.62 -3.97
C THR A 167 -9.33 22.85 -2.92
N ASP A 168 -9.94 21.73 -3.31
CA ASP A 168 -10.78 20.90 -2.47
C ASP A 168 -9.96 19.75 -1.84
N GLU A 169 -10.24 19.52 -0.63
CA GLU A 169 -9.95 18.45 0.34
C GLU A 169 -8.79 17.46 0.11
N GLY A 170 -8.36 17.21 -1.10
CA GLY A 170 -7.30 16.24 -1.43
C GLY A 170 -5.87 16.78 -1.29
N PHE A 171 -5.68 18.10 -1.26
CA PHE A 171 -4.36 18.73 -1.28
C PHE A 171 -4.20 19.81 -0.21
N GLN A 172 -4.91 19.72 0.86
CA GLN A 172 -4.63 20.60 1.98
C GLN A 172 -3.30 20.20 2.61
N VAL A 173 -2.27 20.98 2.34
CA VAL A 173 -1.14 21.14 3.23
C VAL A 173 -1.67 21.81 4.50
N SER A 174 -2.45 21.06 5.25
CA SER A 174 -2.95 21.52 6.51
C SER A 174 -1.82 21.52 7.51
N ASN A 175 -1.35 22.70 7.86
CA ASN A 175 -0.46 22.89 9.00
C ASN A 175 -1.10 22.43 10.33
N SER A 176 -2.37 22.10 10.35
CA SER A 176 -3.07 21.58 11.51
C SER A 176 -3.03 20.04 11.65
N GLY A 177 -2.30 19.36 10.77
CA GLY A 177 -1.64 18.11 11.07
C GLY A 177 -2.48 16.91 11.50
N GLY A 178 -3.75 16.81 11.16
CA GLY A 178 -4.47 15.57 11.30
C GLY A 178 -3.99 14.56 10.26
N TRP A 179 -3.40 13.45 10.68
CA TRP A 179 -3.01 12.34 9.80
C TRP A 179 -4.20 11.81 8.98
N ALA A 180 -5.40 11.96 9.51
CA ALA A 180 -6.66 11.61 8.89
C ALA A 180 -6.96 12.41 7.62
N GLN A 181 -6.54 13.66 7.55
CA GLN A 181 -6.76 14.51 6.38
C GLN A 181 -5.85 14.17 5.19
N MET A 182 -4.79 13.41 5.41
CA MET A 182 -3.94 12.93 4.33
C MET A 182 -4.48 11.64 3.68
N GLY A 183 -5.54 11.06 4.22
CA GLY A 183 -6.37 10.03 3.65
C GLY A 183 -5.69 8.87 2.93
N GLU A 184 -6.47 8.14 2.19
CA GLU A 184 -6.06 7.01 1.36
C GLU A 184 -5.14 7.41 0.19
N THR A 185 -5.10 8.69 -0.16
CA THR A 185 -4.33 9.24 -1.29
C THR A 185 -2.88 9.56 -0.96
N ARG A 186 -2.45 9.36 0.28
CA ARG A 186 -1.08 9.65 0.70
C ARG A 186 -0.11 8.63 0.11
N VAL A 187 0.82 9.11 -0.69
CA VAL A 187 1.98 8.32 -1.15
C VAL A 187 3.07 8.42 -0.10
N GLN A 188 3.58 7.27 0.34
CA GLN A 188 4.72 7.20 1.24
C GLN A 188 5.99 7.01 0.41
N LEU A 189 6.99 7.82 0.68
CA LEU A 189 8.29 7.70 0.02
C LEU A 189 9.21 6.73 0.79
N PRO A 190 10.07 6.00 0.09
CA PRO A 190 10.21 5.96 -1.37
C PRO A 190 9.08 5.21 -2.08
N ALA A 191 8.77 5.58 -3.30
CA ALA A 191 7.71 4.97 -4.09
C ALA A 191 8.08 4.82 -5.56
N VAL A 192 7.50 3.81 -6.19
CA VAL A 192 7.58 3.58 -7.63
C VAL A 192 6.16 3.61 -8.19
N ALA A 193 5.85 4.62 -8.98
CA ALA A 193 4.59 4.67 -9.70
C ALA A 193 4.74 4.08 -11.09
N VAL A 194 3.83 3.20 -11.47
CA VAL A 194 3.85 2.49 -12.75
C VAL A 194 2.73 2.98 -13.63
N GLU A 195 3.06 3.35 -14.86
CA GLU A 195 2.11 3.75 -15.89
C GLU A 195 2.25 2.81 -17.09
N VAL A 196 1.14 2.30 -17.58
CA VAL A 196 1.07 1.53 -18.81
C VAL A 196 0.29 2.35 -19.83
N ASN A 197 0.99 2.84 -20.84
CA ASN A 197 0.33 3.58 -21.90
C ASN A 197 -0.54 2.66 -22.79
N PRO A 198 -1.58 3.21 -23.45
CA PRO A 198 -2.32 2.46 -24.44
C PRO A 198 -1.40 1.86 -25.52
N PRO A 199 -1.76 0.71 -26.11
CA PRO A 199 -0.95 0.08 -27.13
C PRO A 199 -0.60 1.04 -28.27
N LYS A 200 0.70 1.14 -28.59
CA LYS A 200 1.19 2.00 -29.69
C LYS A 200 1.00 1.37 -31.05
N SER A 201 1.10 0.06 -31.13
CA SER A 201 0.94 -0.66 -32.38
C SER A 201 0.42 -2.06 -32.15
N LEU A 202 -0.42 -2.49 -33.08
CA LEU A 202 -0.90 -3.86 -33.20
C LEU A 202 -0.31 -4.42 -34.49
N GLU A 203 0.59 -5.37 -34.39
CA GLU A 203 1.23 -6.01 -35.54
C GLU A 203 0.72 -7.42 -35.70
N GLY A 204 0.35 -7.79 -36.91
CA GLY A 204 -0.11 -9.16 -37.20
C GLY A 204 1.03 -10.16 -36.99
N PHE A 205 0.80 -11.18 -36.15
CA PHE A 205 1.77 -12.24 -35.90
C PHE A 205 1.71 -13.33 -36.96
N GLN A 206 0.49 -13.67 -37.43
CA GLN A 206 0.28 -14.68 -38.48
C GLN A 206 -1.10 -14.53 -39.17
N LEU A 207 -1.20 -15.06 -40.35
CA LEU A 207 -2.46 -15.17 -41.07
C LEU A 207 -3.47 -15.96 -40.23
N GLY A 208 -4.49 -15.31 -39.72
CA GLY A 208 -5.59 -15.97 -39.01
C GLY A 208 -5.71 -15.68 -37.52
N GLY A 209 -5.00 -14.70 -36.95
CA GLY A 209 -5.49 -14.18 -35.69
C GLY A 209 -4.57 -13.89 -34.53
N GLY A 210 -3.26 -14.03 -34.63
CA GLY A 210 -2.36 -13.55 -33.58
C GLY A 210 -1.92 -12.10 -33.84
N GLN A 211 -1.81 -11.30 -32.80
CA GLN A 211 -1.28 -9.94 -32.89
C GLN A 211 -0.20 -9.71 -31.82
N TRP A 212 0.85 -9.00 -32.17
CA TRP A 212 1.78 -8.43 -31.24
C TRP A 212 1.23 -7.09 -30.74
N VAL A 213 1.30 -6.89 -29.43
CA VAL A 213 0.90 -5.64 -28.77
C VAL A 213 2.13 -5.00 -28.18
N ASN A 214 2.46 -3.80 -28.63
CA ASN A 214 3.58 -3.03 -28.12
C ASN A 214 3.06 -1.91 -27.22
N ASN A 215 3.41 -1.96 -25.93
CA ASN A 215 3.05 -0.96 -24.93
C ASN A 215 4.32 -0.31 -24.37
N ASP A 216 4.26 0.98 -24.09
CA ASP A 216 5.27 1.65 -23.26
C ASP A 216 4.89 1.53 -21.81
N ILE A 217 5.85 1.18 -20.99
CA ILE A 217 5.73 1.14 -19.53
C ILE A 217 6.67 2.21 -18.98
N ILE A 218 6.13 3.10 -18.17
CA ILE A 218 6.88 4.18 -17.54
C ILE A 218 6.92 3.96 -16.04
N PHE A 219 8.12 4.02 -15.47
CA PHE A 219 8.35 3.96 -14.04
C PHE A 219 8.77 5.33 -13.53
N TYR A 220 8.01 5.86 -12.58
CA TYR A 220 8.33 7.09 -11.88
C TYR A 220 8.87 6.74 -10.51
N VAL A 221 10.17 6.91 -10.31
CA VAL A 221 10.84 6.64 -9.05
C VAL A 221 10.86 7.92 -8.23
N MET A 222 10.28 7.86 -7.04
CA MET A 222 10.16 8.97 -6.11
C MET A 222 10.83 8.62 -4.80
N SER A 223 11.64 9.51 -4.26
CA SER A 223 12.33 9.32 -3.00
C SER A 223 12.54 10.65 -2.26
N GLU A 224 12.88 10.58 -0.98
CA GLU A 224 13.17 11.75 -0.16
C GLU A 224 14.54 12.37 -0.50
N ASN A 225 15.45 11.58 -1.04
CA ASN A 225 16.80 12.03 -1.35
C ASN A 225 17.37 11.34 -2.61
N HIS A 226 18.40 11.96 -3.17
CA HIS A 226 19.02 11.49 -4.43
C HIS A 226 19.70 10.11 -4.29
N TRP A 227 20.22 9.78 -3.12
CA TRP A 227 20.86 8.49 -2.89
C TRP A 227 19.85 7.35 -2.93
N GLU A 228 18.70 7.51 -2.30
CA GLU A 228 17.59 6.54 -2.38
C GLU A 228 17.10 6.36 -3.82
N CYS A 229 16.92 7.47 -4.54
CA CYS A 229 16.53 7.42 -5.94
C CYS A 229 17.52 6.61 -6.78
N SER A 230 18.82 6.83 -6.59
CA SER A 230 19.87 6.11 -7.33
C SER A 230 19.94 4.62 -7.00
N ASN A 231 19.50 4.21 -5.82
CA ASN A 231 19.46 2.81 -5.44
C ASN A 231 18.22 2.05 -5.92
N LEU A 232 17.18 2.79 -6.28
CA LEU A 232 15.94 2.22 -6.82
C LEU A 232 15.96 2.09 -8.36
N LEU A 233 16.86 2.80 -9.02
CA LEU A 233 17.10 2.72 -10.47
C LEU A 233 18.08 1.62 -10.83
#